data_8cdaa72773a489eac8d75d22bed45599
#
_entry.id   8cdaa72773a489eac8d75d22bed45599
#
_cell.length_a   1.000
_cell.length_b   1.000
_cell.length_c   1.000
_cell.angle_alpha   90.00
_cell.angle_beta   90.00
_cell.angle_gamma   90.00
#
_symmetry.space_group_name_H-M   'P 1'
#
loop_
_entity.id
_entity.type
_entity.pdbx_description
1 polymer ?
#
loop_
_entity_poly.entity_id
_entity_poly.type
_entity_poly.pdbx_seq_one_letter_code
_entity_poly.pdbx_strand_id
1 'polypeptide(L)'
;MVPQQKMKIPVYFLPGLAANPSIFKNIKLDTDIFDMYYLEWMIPYYNESIVDYALRFCKEIKHENAVLIGVSFGGIIAQEMSLVRRFKKIIIISSVKNRDELPMHLQLAGKTKAYKLVPTSLFAQNIDLLSKFVFNKTITKRLDLYKLYLSITDKRYLDWAIEQVVLWGQTAHDPNLIHIHGDLDTIFPINN
;
A
#
# COMPACT_ATOMS: atom_id res chain seq x y z
N MET A 1 21.31 16.10 36.48
CA MET A 1 20.10 15.48 35.92
C MET A 1 20.40 15.17 34.45
N VAL A 2 20.46 13.88 34.08
CA VAL A 2 20.57 13.52 32.66
C VAL A 2 19.22 13.84 32.02
N PRO A 3 19.16 14.58 30.91
CA PRO A 3 17.89 14.85 30.24
C PRO A 3 17.28 13.50 29.82
N GLN A 4 16.07 13.22 30.28
CA GLN A 4 15.31 12.07 29.83
C GLN A 4 15.04 12.27 28.33
N GLN A 5 15.77 11.55 27.49
CA GLN A 5 15.59 11.62 26.05
C GLN A 5 14.16 11.14 25.74
N LYS A 6 13.29 12.04 25.33
CA LYS A 6 11.89 11.75 25.03
C LYS A 6 11.88 10.73 23.89
N MET A 7 11.37 9.54 24.14
CA MET A 7 11.28 8.49 23.10
C MET A 7 10.41 9.01 21.95
N LYS A 8 10.98 9.03 20.75
CA LYS A 8 10.26 9.43 19.54
C LYS A 8 9.24 8.36 19.13
N ILE A 9 8.25 8.78 18.40
CA ILE A 9 7.21 7.90 17.88
C ILE A 9 7.72 7.27 16.58
N PRO A 10 7.88 5.95 16.51
CA PRO A 10 8.26 5.28 15.27
C PRO A 10 7.10 5.28 14.27
N VAL A 11 7.36 5.75 13.06
CA VAL A 11 6.38 5.81 11.96
C VAL A 11 6.90 4.99 10.80
N TYR A 12 6.16 3.97 10.40
CA TYR A 12 6.49 3.08 9.30
C TYR A 12 5.62 3.38 8.08
N PHE A 13 6.24 3.51 6.93
CA PHE A 13 5.59 3.85 5.67
C PHE A 13 5.58 2.65 4.73
N LEU A 14 4.38 2.31 4.23
CA LEU A 14 4.15 1.27 3.21
C LEU A 14 3.74 1.93 1.89
N PRO A 15 4.51 1.76 0.81
CA PRO A 15 4.22 2.38 -0.48
C PRO A 15 3.00 1.76 -1.18
N GLY A 16 2.58 2.36 -2.29
CA GLY A 16 1.58 1.79 -3.19
C GLY A 16 2.10 0.58 -3.96
N LEU A 17 1.21 -0.10 -4.70
CA LEU A 17 1.53 -1.28 -5.51
C LEU A 17 2.73 -0.98 -6.42
N ALA A 18 3.73 -1.85 -6.38
CA ALA A 18 4.98 -1.79 -7.14
C ALA A 18 5.83 -0.52 -6.90
N ALA A 19 5.43 0.37 -6.01
CA ALA A 19 6.15 1.61 -5.74
C ALA A 19 7.26 1.40 -4.70
N ASN A 20 8.29 2.25 -4.78
CA ASN A 20 9.34 2.34 -3.78
C ASN A 20 9.06 3.45 -2.75
N PRO A 21 9.80 3.48 -1.63
CA PRO A 21 9.60 4.47 -0.58
C PRO A 21 9.78 5.93 -0.99
N SER A 22 10.40 6.24 -2.13
CA SER A 22 10.61 7.62 -2.58
C SER A 22 9.30 8.38 -2.86
N ILE A 23 8.15 7.68 -2.95
CA ILE A 23 6.84 8.32 -3.02
C ILE A 23 6.56 9.21 -1.79
N PHE A 24 7.20 8.92 -0.66
CA PHE A 24 7.02 9.66 0.60
C PHE A 24 7.98 10.84 0.76
N LYS A 25 8.84 11.15 -0.21
CA LYS A 25 9.88 12.19 -0.11
C LYS A 25 9.36 13.59 0.27
N ASN A 26 8.09 13.86 -0.02
CA ASN A 26 7.45 15.14 0.28
C ASN A 26 6.72 15.13 1.64
N ILE A 27 6.60 13.99 2.30
CA ILE A 27 6.06 13.90 3.66
C ILE A 27 7.20 14.21 4.63
N LYS A 28 7.03 15.29 5.38
CA LYS A 28 8.00 15.72 6.40
C LYS A 28 7.31 15.72 7.75
N LEU A 29 7.83 14.95 8.66
CA LEU A 29 7.41 14.93 10.06
C LEU A 29 8.46 15.64 10.90
N ASP A 30 8.05 16.16 12.04
CA ASP A 30 8.96 16.76 13.01
C ASP A 30 9.91 15.67 13.57
N THR A 31 11.19 15.80 13.24
CA THR A 31 12.23 14.82 13.61
C THR A 31 12.55 14.82 15.11
N ASP A 32 12.09 15.79 15.88
CA ASP A 32 12.21 15.79 17.35
C ASP A 32 11.13 14.92 18.01
N ILE A 33 10.04 14.62 17.26
CA ILE A 33 8.87 13.85 17.75
C ILE A 33 8.79 12.47 17.10
N PHE A 34 9.19 12.34 15.82
CA PHE A 34 8.97 11.14 15.02
C PHE A 34 10.28 10.60 14.45
N ASP A 35 10.39 9.26 14.43
CA ASP A 35 11.40 8.55 13.65
C ASP A 35 10.73 7.83 12.48
N MET A 36 11.16 8.13 11.27
CA MET A 36 10.56 7.62 10.03
C MET A 36 11.31 6.38 9.52
N TYR A 37 10.56 5.32 9.25
CA TYR A 37 11.04 4.05 8.70
C TYR A 37 10.27 3.73 7.44
N TYR A 38 10.94 3.28 6.40
CA TYR A 38 10.35 3.00 5.10
C TYR A 38 10.45 1.52 4.81
N LEU A 39 9.31 0.90 4.52
CA LEU A 39 9.23 -0.50 4.17
C LEU A 39 9.28 -0.66 2.66
N GLU A 40 9.95 -1.71 2.22
CA GLU A 40 10.02 -2.10 0.81
C GLU A 40 9.23 -3.38 0.60
N TRP A 41 8.68 -3.56 -0.60
CA TRP A 41 7.93 -4.74 -0.93
C TRP A 41 8.83 -5.99 -0.96
N MET A 42 8.35 -7.07 -0.40
CA MET A 42 8.96 -8.39 -0.48
C MET A 42 8.31 -9.19 -1.62
N ILE A 43 9.08 -10.06 -2.25
CA ILE A 43 8.49 -11.03 -3.18
C ILE A 43 7.67 -12.05 -2.37
N PRO A 44 6.38 -12.27 -2.70
CA PRO A 44 5.55 -13.23 -1.99
C PRO A 44 6.04 -14.67 -2.20
N TYR A 45 5.80 -15.53 -1.24
CA TYR A 45 5.97 -16.97 -1.43
C TYR A 45 4.88 -17.53 -2.36
N TYR A 46 5.05 -18.73 -2.87
CA TYR A 46 4.02 -19.39 -3.66
C TYR A 46 2.75 -19.61 -2.81
N ASN A 47 1.62 -19.18 -3.35
CA ASN A 47 0.30 -19.25 -2.68
C ASN A 47 0.27 -18.57 -1.30
N GLU A 48 1.10 -17.58 -1.07
CA GLU A 48 1.11 -16.83 0.18
C GLU A 48 -0.21 -16.04 0.32
N SER A 49 -0.89 -16.22 1.44
CA SER A 49 -2.07 -15.42 1.75
C SER A 49 -1.68 -13.98 2.12
N ILE A 50 -2.61 -13.04 1.99
CA ILE A 50 -2.38 -11.65 2.43
C ILE A 50 -2.07 -11.58 3.93
N VAL A 51 -2.66 -12.47 4.72
CA VAL A 51 -2.43 -12.56 6.17
C VAL A 51 -1.00 -13.01 6.48
N ASP A 52 -0.51 -14.06 5.80
CA ASP A 52 0.87 -14.54 5.99
C ASP A 52 1.89 -13.49 5.54
N TYR A 53 1.58 -12.81 4.45
CA TYR A 53 2.40 -11.70 3.95
C TYR A 53 2.44 -10.54 4.95
N ALA A 54 1.29 -10.18 5.54
CA ALA A 54 1.22 -9.16 6.59
C ALA A 54 1.98 -9.58 7.85
N LEU A 55 1.93 -10.86 8.23
CA LEU A 55 2.74 -11.41 9.33
C LEU A 55 4.23 -11.25 9.07
N ARG A 56 4.69 -11.47 7.83
CA ARG A 56 6.09 -11.23 7.45
C ARG A 56 6.46 -9.75 7.58
N PHE A 57 5.60 -8.84 7.10
CA PHE A 57 5.82 -7.40 7.26
C PHE A 57 5.90 -6.99 8.73
N CYS A 58 5.07 -7.59 9.59
CA CYS A 58 5.13 -7.33 11.03
C CYS A 58 6.49 -7.65 11.66
N LYS A 59 7.27 -8.60 11.09
CA LYS A 59 8.63 -8.92 11.55
C LYS A 59 9.65 -7.81 11.24
N GLU A 60 9.38 -7.01 10.21
CA GLU A 60 10.21 -5.85 9.86
C GLU A 60 9.98 -4.66 10.80
N ILE A 61 8.87 -4.64 11.54
CA ILE A 61 8.57 -3.60 12.51
C ILE A 61 9.32 -3.89 13.82
N LYS A 62 10.37 -3.14 14.08
CA LYS A 62 11.26 -3.36 15.25
C LYS A 62 10.77 -2.65 16.52
N HIS A 63 9.82 -1.73 16.41
CA HIS A 63 9.39 -0.88 17.52
C HIS A 63 7.97 -1.23 17.98
N GLU A 64 7.76 -1.21 19.29
CA GLU A 64 6.42 -1.24 19.86
C GLU A 64 5.71 0.12 19.68
N ASN A 65 4.39 0.12 19.74
CA ASN A 65 3.58 1.34 19.61
C ASN A 65 3.88 2.16 18.36
N ALA A 66 4.27 1.50 17.26
CA ALA A 66 4.51 2.14 15.98
C ALA A 66 3.22 2.68 15.36
N VAL A 67 3.36 3.74 14.55
CA VAL A 67 2.33 4.22 13.62
C VAL A 67 2.60 3.61 12.26
N LEU A 68 1.57 3.09 11.58
CA LEU A 68 1.66 2.68 10.17
C LEU A 68 0.99 3.71 9.28
N ILE A 69 1.65 4.06 8.19
CA ILE A 69 1.11 4.92 7.12
C ILE A 69 1.20 4.14 5.81
N GLY A 70 0.06 3.78 5.24
CA GLY A 70 0.00 3.01 3.99
C GLY A 70 -0.67 3.79 2.87
N VAL A 71 -0.05 3.81 1.67
CA VAL A 71 -0.61 4.44 0.47
C VAL A 71 -1.21 3.37 -0.43
N SER A 72 -2.46 3.54 -0.91
CA SER A 72 -3.09 2.65 -1.88
C SER A 72 -3.04 1.18 -1.39
N PHE A 73 -2.42 0.25 -2.13
CA PHE A 73 -2.22 -1.14 -1.70
C PHE A 73 -1.47 -1.26 -0.36
N GLY A 74 -0.53 -0.35 -0.07
CA GLY A 74 0.12 -0.27 1.24
C GLY A 74 -0.86 0.00 2.38
N GLY A 75 -1.96 0.70 2.11
CA GLY A 75 -3.05 0.91 3.07
C GLY A 75 -3.84 -0.36 3.36
N ILE A 76 -4.05 -1.21 2.35
CA ILE A 76 -4.65 -2.54 2.51
C ILE A 76 -3.74 -3.42 3.39
N ILE A 77 -2.45 -3.49 3.07
CA ILE A 77 -1.48 -4.28 3.85
C ILE A 77 -1.35 -3.75 5.29
N ALA A 78 -1.35 -2.44 5.50
CA ALA A 78 -1.29 -1.86 6.85
C ALA A 78 -2.51 -2.28 7.71
N GLN A 79 -3.69 -2.37 7.10
CA GLN A 79 -4.88 -2.87 7.77
C GLN A 79 -4.75 -4.36 8.08
N GLU A 80 -4.29 -5.20 7.16
CA GLU A 80 -4.04 -6.62 7.42
C GLU A 80 -3.01 -6.82 8.54
N MET A 81 -1.93 -6.01 8.56
CA MET A 81 -0.95 -6.02 9.66
C MET A 81 -1.60 -5.68 11.00
N SER A 82 -2.58 -4.78 11.02
CA SER A 82 -3.27 -4.39 12.26
C SER A 82 -4.15 -5.49 12.86
N LEU A 83 -4.58 -6.46 12.05
CA LEU A 83 -5.33 -7.62 12.53
C LEU A 83 -4.45 -8.63 13.30
N VAL A 84 -3.15 -8.64 13.01
CA VAL A 84 -2.20 -9.62 13.57
C VAL A 84 -1.22 -9.01 14.58
N ARG A 85 -1.08 -7.69 14.60
CA ARG A 85 -0.24 -6.96 15.55
C ARG A 85 -0.86 -5.62 15.91
N ARG A 86 -0.79 -5.24 17.20
CA ARG A 86 -1.28 -3.94 17.67
C ARG A 86 -0.33 -2.82 17.26
N PHE A 87 -0.87 -1.73 16.72
CA PHE A 87 -0.19 -0.49 16.40
C PHE A 87 -0.80 0.69 17.16
N LYS A 88 -0.03 1.75 17.35
CA LYS A 88 -0.51 2.98 17.99
C LYS A 88 -1.58 3.66 17.15
N LYS A 89 -1.39 3.68 15.82
CA LYS A 89 -2.31 4.29 14.86
C LYS A 89 -2.08 3.68 13.48
N ILE A 90 -3.17 3.54 12.71
CA ILE A 90 -3.14 3.21 11.28
C ILE A 90 -3.64 4.43 10.51
N ILE A 91 -2.88 4.86 9.52
CA ILE A 91 -3.24 5.94 8.61
C ILE A 91 -3.16 5.38 7.20
N ILE A 92 -4.25 5.49 6.45
CA ILE A 92 -4.27 5.10 5.04
C ILE A 92 -4.44 6.35 4.17
N ILE A 93 -3.74 6.38 3.05
CA ILE A 93 -3.74 7.51 2.11
C ILE A 93 -4.12 6.96 0.73
N SER A 94 -5.15 7.56 0.10
CA SER A 94 -5.63 7.13 -1.24
C SER A 94 -5.76 5.60 -1.32
N SER A 95 -6.51 5.03 -0.38
CA SER A 95 -6.76 3.60 -0.22
C SER A 95 -8.24 3.35 0.07
N VAL A 96 -8.61 2.16 0.46
CA VAL A 96 -9.97 1.77 0.84
C VAL A 96 -9.98 1.24 2.27
N LYS A 97 -11.06 1.50 3.03
CA LYS A 97 -11.21 1.03 4.41
C LYS A 97 -11.75 -0.40 4.48
N ASN A 98 -12.53 -0.78 3.48
CA ASN A 98 -13.13 -2.10 3.39
C ASN A 98 -13.42 -2.44 1.92
N ARG A 99 -13.88 -3.67 1.69
CA ARG A 99 -14.18 -4.18 0.35
C ARG A 99 -15.25 -3.37 -0.39
N ASP A 100 -16.23 -2.80 0.33
CA ASP A 100 -17.37 -2.12 -0.29
C ASP A 100 -16.95 -0.80 -0.93
N GLU A 101 -15.82 -0.22 -0.49
CA GLU A 101 -15.20 0.96 -1.11
C GLU A 101 -14.37 0.64 -2.35
N LEU A 102 -14.16 -0.65 -2.68
CA LEU A 102 -13.48 -1.00 -3.93
C LEU A 102 -14.37 -0.64 -5.14
N PRO A 103 -13.81 -0.01 -6.18
CA PRO A 103 -14.54 0.27 -7.41
C PRO A 103 -15.20 -0.97 -8.00
N MET A 104 -16.42 -0.82 -8.51
CA MET A 104 -17.23 -1.93 -9.03
C MET A 104 -16.48 -2.79 -10.07
N HIS A 105 -15.67 -2.16 -10.93
CA HIS A 105 -14.89 -2.89 -11.93
C HIS A 105 -13.83 -3.81 -11.30
N LEU A 106 -13.22 -3.43 -10.16
CA LEU A 106 -12.29 -4.27 -9.42
C LEU A 106 -13.01 -5.41 -8.70
N GLN A 107 -14.17 -5.14 -8.09
CA GLN A 107 -15.01 -6.17 -7.50
C GLN A 107 -15.47 -7.19 -8.55
N LEU A 108 -15.85 -6.73 -9.75
CA LEU A 108 -16.25 -7.59 -10.85
C LEU A 108 -15.05 -8.42 -11.37
N ALA A 109 -13.88 -7.81 -11.51
CA ALA A 109 -12.66 -8.50 -11.90
C ALA A 109 -12.32 -9.63 -10.92
N GLY A 110 -12.53 -9.44 -9.62
CA GLY A 110 -12.39 -10.48 -8.60
C GLY A 110 -13.38 -11.62 -8.80
N LYS A 111 -14.68 -11.33 -8.97
CA LYS A 111 -15.75 -12.33 -9.17
C LYS A 111 -15.56 -13.14 -10.45
N THR A 112 -15.17 -12.52 -11.55
CA THR A 112 -14.99 -13.15 -12.87
C THR A 112 -13.60 -13.74 -13.07
N LYS A 113 -12.68 -13.51 -12.15
CA LYS A 113 -11.25 -13.83 -12.27
C LYS A 113 -10.56 -13.15 -13.47
N ALA A 114 -11.14 -12.07 -14.01
CA ALA A 114 -10.59 -11.33 -15.14
C ALA A 114 -9.19 -10.71 -14.84
N TYR A 115 -8.86 -10.49 -13.56
CA TYR A 115 -7.52 -10.05 -13.14
C TYR A 115 -6.41 -11.02 -13.61
N LYS A 116 -6.70 -12.31 -13.82
CA LYS A 116 -5.73 -13.30 -14.34
C LYS A 116 -5.35 -13.07 -15.80
N LEU A 117 -6.13 -12.26 -16.52
CA LEU A 117 -5.84 -11.87 -17.91
C LEU A 117 -4.93 -10.63 -18.00
N VAL A 118 -4.59 -10.02 -16.88
CA VAL A 118 -3.68 -8.88 -16.83
C VAL A 118 -2.28 -9.34 -17.27
N PRO A 119 -1.68 -8.74 -18.33
CA PRO A 119 -0.42 -9.23 -18.88
C PRO A 119 0.79 -8.75 -18.05
N THR A 120 0.89 -9.20 -16.81
CA THR A 120 1.93 -8.77 -15.86
C THR A 120 3.34 -9.09 -16.33
N SER A 121 3.53 -10.11 -17.16
CA SER A 121 4.83 -10.40 -17.81
C SER A 121 5.29 -9.27 -18.74
N LEU A 122 4.36 -8.59 -19.41
CA LEU A 122 4.68 -7.40 -20.23
C LEU A 122 5.02 -6.20 -19.36
N PHE A 123 4.37 -6.07 -18.21
CA PHE A 123 4.68 -5.03 -17.23
C PHE A 123 6.06 -5.23 -16.59
N ALA A 124 6.42 -6.48 -16.30
CA ALA A 124 7.74 -6.84 -15.76
C ALA A 124 8.89 -6.42 -16.72
N GLN A 125 8.62 -6.44 -18.03
CA GLN A 125 9.59 -6.05 -19.06
C GLN A 125 9.51 -4.57 -19.44
N ASN A 126 8.38 -3.91 -19.17
CA ASN A 126 8.13 -2.54 -19.61
C ASN A 126 7.42 -1.72 -18.53
N ILE A 127 8.21 -0.96 -17.77
CA ILE A 127 7.72 -0.10 -16.69
C ILE A 127 6.75 0.99 -17.19
N ASP A 128 6.87 1.41 -18.45
CA ASP A 128 5.97 2.39 -19.06
C ASP A 128 4.56 1.82 -19.21
N LEU A 129 4.46 0.54 -19.54
CA LEU A 129 3.18 -0.14 -19.65
C LEU A 129 2.54 -0.33 -18.28
N LEU A 130 3.33 -0.71 -17.27
CA LEU A 130 2.88 -0.80 -15.88
C LEU A 130 2.38 0.55 -15.36
N SER A 131 3.12 1.63 -15.62
CA SER A 131 2.73 2.98 -15.19
C SER A 131 1.39 3.42 -15.79
N LYS A 132 1.15 3.13 -17.07
CA LYS A 132 -0.13 3.41 -17.76
C LYS A 132 -1.28 2.58 -17.20
N PHE A 133 -1.01 1.34 -16.82
CA PHE A 133 -2.02 0.45 -16.24
C PHE A 133 -2.43 0.88 -14.84
N VAL A 134 -1.44 1.18 -13.98
CA VAL A 134 -1.68 1.53 -12.57
C VAL A 134 -2.28 2.94 -12.43
N PHE A 135 -1.89 3.89 -13.30
CA PHE A 135 -2.19 5.30 -13.09
C PHE A 135 -3.15 5.92 -14.12
N ASN A 136 -3.74 5.13 -15.02
CA ASN A 136 -4.68 5.55 -16.05
C ASN A 136 -4.15 6.63 -17.03
N LYS A 137 -4.75 6.70 -18.25
CA LYS A 137 -4.32 7.55 -19.38
C LYS A 137 -4.29 9.06 -19.10
N THR A 138 -5.05 9.53 -18.10
CA THR A 138 -5.17 10.97 -17.77
C THR A 138 -3.90 11.55 -17.12
N ILE A 139 -2.98 10.70 -16.68
CA ILE A 139 -1.80 11.11 -15.91
C ILE A 139 -0.52 11.15 -16.78
N THR A 140 -0.65 11.14 -18.09
CA THR A 140 0.49 11.14 -19.04
C THR A 140 1.53 12.26 -18.81
N LYS A 141 1.13 13.41 -18.27
CA LYS A 141 2.04 14.52 -17.92
C LYS A 141 2.95 14.25 -16.71
N ARG A 142 2.72 13.18 -15.95
CA ARG A 142 3.50 12.80 -14.75
C ARG A 142 4.12 11.40 -14.88
N LEU A 143 4.11 10.80 -16.04
CA LEU A 143 4.66 9.46 -16.30
C LEU A 143 6.12 9.32 -15.82
N ASP A 144 6.95 10.35 -16.05
CA ASP A 144 8.35 10.31 -15.65
C ASP A 144 8.52 10.29 -14.12
N LEU A 145 7.63 10.97 -13.39
CA LEU A 145 7.62 10.91 -11.93
C LEU A 145 7.19 9.52 -11.45
N TYR A 146 6.21 8.90 -12.09
CA TYR A 146 5.75 7.56 -11.72
C TYR A 146 6.78 6.48 -12.04
N LYS A 147 7.51 6.61 -13.15
CA LYS A 147 8.65 5.73 -13.47
C LYS A 147 9.71 5.74 -12.37
N LEU A 148 9.96 6.91 -11.78
CA LEU A 148 10.89 7.05 -10.66
C LEU A 148 10.44 6.29 -9.41
N TYR A 149 9.13 6.13 -9.23
CA TYR A 149 8.56 5.51 -8.04
C TYR A 149 8.29 4.00 -8.19
N LEU A 150 8.16 3.50 -9.42
CA LEU A 150 7.99 2.07 -9.67
C LEU A 150 9.33 1.36 -9.59
N SER A 151 9.45 0.36 -8.71
CA SER A 151 10.71 -0.36 -8.51
C SER A 151 10.58 -1.87 -8.61
N ILE A 152 9.39 -2.43 -8.38
CA ILE A 152 9.19 -3.87 -8.44
C ILE A 152 8.43 -4.23 -9.70
N THR A 153 9.10 -4.95 -10.57
CA THR A 153 8.57 -5.48 -11.82
C THR A 153 8.52 -7.03 -11.82
N ASP A 154 8.79 -7.66 -10.67
CA ASP A 154 8.71 -9.12 -10.56
C ASP A 154 7.28 -9.59 -10.84
N LYS A 155 7.15 -10.54 -11.78
CA LYS A 155 5.84 -11.04 -12.23
C LYS A 155 5.05 -11.68 -11.10
N ARG A 156 5.70 -12.46 -10.23
CA ARG A 156 5.03 -13.16 -9.12
C ARG A 156 4.45 -12.15 -8.14
N TYR A 157 5.22 -11.08 -7.84
CA TYR A 157 4.74 -10.00 -6.98
C TYR A 157 3.54 -9.28 -7.63
N LEU A 158 3.62 -8.93 -8.92
CA LEU A 158 2.55 -8.20 -9.62
C LEU A 158 1.27 -9.03 -9.69
N ASP A 159 1.36 -10.31 -10.07
CA ASP A 159 0.22 -11.23 -10.11
C ASP A 159 -0.44 -11.33 -8.74
N TRP A 160 0.37 -11.58 -7.72
CA TRP A 160 -0.09 -11.73 -6.36
C TRP A 160 -0.72 -10.42 -5.84
N ALA A 161 -0.07 -9.29 -5.98
CA ALA A 161 -0.55 -8.01 -5.47
C ALA A 161 -1.89 -7.58 -6.11
N ILE A 162 -2.03 -7.76 -7.44
CA ILE A 162 -3.28 -7.50 -8.15
C ILE A 162 -4.38 -8.43 -7.62
N GLU A 163 -4.08 -9.72 -7.45
CA GLU A 163 -5.03 -10.69 -6.89
C GLU A 163 -5.47 -10.28 -5.48
N GLN A 164 -4.53 -9.89 -4.60
CA GLN A 164 -4.88 -9.48 -3.24
C GLN A 164 -5.78 -8.23 -3.23
N VAL A 165 -5.55 -7.23 -4.09
CA VAL A 165 -6.41 -6.05 -4.19
C VAL A 165 -7.83 -6.43 -4.59
N VAL A 166 -8.02 -7.20 -5.68
CA VAL A 166 -9.35 -7.50 -6.21
C VAL A 166 -10.13 -8.54 -5.41
N LEU A 167 -9.43 -9.40 -4.66
CA LEU A 167 -10.01 -10.42 -3.79
C LEU A 167 -10.07 -9.98 -2.33
N TRP A 168 -9.58 -8.80 -1.99
CA TRP A 168 -9.60 -8.32 -0.61
C TRP A 168 -11.01 -8.39 -0.02
N GLY A 169 -11.15 -9.10 1.08
CA GLY A 169 -12.45 -9.49 1.60
C GLY A 169 -12.86 -8.81 2.90
N GLN A 170 -12.05 -7.89 3.42
CA GLN A 170 -12.36 -7.24 4.69
C GLN A 170 -13.59 -6.35 4.58
N THR A 171 -14.58 -6.57 5.42
CA THR A 171 -15.84 -5.83 5.45
C THR A 171 -15.91 -4.82 6.59
N ALA A 172 -15.07 -4.98 7.61
CA ALA A 172 -14.98 -4.07 8.75
C ALA A 172 -13.59 -3.39 8.77
N HIS A 173 -13.52 -2.20 9.32
CA HIS A 173 -12.26 -1.47 9.53
C HIS A 173 -12.13 -1.08 11.00
N ASP A 174 -10.90 -0.81 11.44
CA ASP A 174 -10.63 -0.25 12.76
C ASP A 174 -11.30 1.15 12.86
N PRO A 175 -12.19 1.40 13.82
CA PRO A 175 -12.83 2.70 13.98
C PRO A 175 -11.83 3.83 14.29
N ASN A 176 -10.62 3.49 14.73
CA ASN A 176 -9.53 4.44 14.98
C ASN A 176 -8.63 4.67 13.76
N LEU A 177 -8.90 4.02 12.63
CA LEU A 177 -8.19 4.23 11.39
C LEU A 177 -8.39 5.66 10.88
N ILE A 178 -7.31 6.33 10.51
CA ILE A 178 -7.38 7.64 9.85
C ILE A 178 -7.28 7.42 8.35
N HIS A 179 -8.24 7.93 7.60
CA HIS A 179 -8.25 7.89 6.14
C HIS A 179 -8.03 9.30 5.57
N ILE A 180 -6.96 9.48 4.82
CA ILE A 180 -6.66 10.70 4.06
C ILE A 180 -6.86 10.35 2.58
N HIS A 181 -7.72 11.11 1.89
CA HIS A 181 -8.07 10.78 0.52
C HIS A 181 -8.08 12.03 -0.36
N GLY A 182 -7.59 11.88 -1.60
CA GLY A 182 -7.67 12.95 -2.60
C GLY A 182 -9.04 12.93 -3.28
N ASP A 183 -9.68 14.07 -3.37
CA ASP A 183 -11.00 14.26 -4.03
C ASP A 183 -10.95 13.96 -5.54
N LEU A 184 -9.78 13.99 -6.15
CA LEU A 184 -9.54 13.68 -7.57
C LEU A 184 -8.91 12.28 -7.77
N ASP A 185 -8.98 11.39 -6.78
CA ASP A 185 -8.48 10.02 -6.93
C ASP A 185 -9.35 9.26 -7.92
N THR A 186 -8.73 8.81 -9.02
CA THR A 186 -9.42 8.06 -10.09
C THR A 186 -9.24 6.55 -9.98
N ILE A 187 -8.37 6.09 -9.06
CA ILE A 187 -8.12 4.66 -8.83
C ILE A 187 -9.08 4.14 -7.77
N PHE A 188 -9.17 4.84 -6.65
CA PHE A 188 -10.15 4.62 -5.61
C PHE A 188 -10.96 5.91 -5.42
N PRO A 189 -12.01 6.16 -6.21
CA PRO A 189 -12.83 7.38 -6.06
C PRO A 189 -13.49 7.44 -4.69
N ILE A 190 -13.50 8.62 -4.07
CA ILE A 190 -14.00 8.84 -2.71
C ILE A 190 -15.51 8.54 -2.56
N ASN A 191 -16.25 8.53 -3.67
CA ASN A 191 -17.71 8.33 -3.69
C ASN A 191 -18.11 6.89 -4.07
N ASN A 192 -17.25 5.92 -3.87
CA ASN A 192 -17.62 4.51 -4.05
C ASN A 192 -18.27 3.95 -2.80
#